data_5855b8a0a8bc8af058d380282bc8ba1f
#
_entry.id   5855b8a0a8bc8af058d380282bc8ba1f
#
_cell.length_a   1.000
_cell.length_b   1.000
_cell.length_c   1.000
_cell.angle_alpha   90.00
_cell.angle_beta   90.00
_cell.angle_gamma   90.00
#
_symmetry.space_group_name_H-M   'P 1'
#
loop_
_entity.id
_entity.type
_entity.pdbx_description
1 polymer ?
#
loop_
_entity_poly.entity_id
_entity_poly.type
_entity_poly.pdbx_seq_one_letter_code
_entity_poly.pdbx_strand_id
1 'polypeptide(L)'
;AYLPNPGRLWELLLPGRLLYLVKNPPGSGKSIPYTALAVEREGRPILLHTHLANDVAASLLAAGRLPGFEQDRVIRREAAAGSSRYDFLLARGGRDFFLEVKSCTLFDGRIAMFPDAVTQRGRKHLEQLAVHARQGTPGGVVFLVHSPQADTFMPDFHTDFTFSRTLLDVKDDLLVKAVGVEWGEDLSLGPRIRNLDIPWGLIEREARDEGGYLLVLEMARSRRVDVGGLGGIAFRKGYYVYAGSARTALTKRVERHLRRRKRFHWHIDFLRDAADSCTALPVRASEDLEHDLAESLGKLAEWSIPRFGASDCRCATHLFGFNTNPTRDPEFIELLLRFRIRRLEAFL
;
A
#
# COMPACT_ATOMS: atom_id res chain seq x y z
N ALA A 1 7.32 -20.01 8.41
CA ALA A 1 8.45 -19.30 7.79
C ALA A 1 8.58 -17.88 8.35
N TYR A 2 9.79 -17.37 8.42
CA TYR A 2 10.04 -15.95 8.68
C TYR A 2 9.80 -15.14 7.39
N LEU A 3 9.09 -14.02 7.49
CA LEU A 3 8.80 -13.13 6.36
C LEU A 3 9.55 -11.79 6.57
N PRO A 4 10.65 -11.52 5.85
CA PRO A 4 11.43 -10.29 5.97
C PRO A 4 10.83 -9.15 5.13
N ASN A 5 9.57 -8.81 5.41
CA ASN A 5 8.85 -7.75 4.73
C ASN A 5 7.91 -7.06 5.73
N PRO A 6 8.03 -5.74 5.95
CA PRO A 6 7.16 -4.99 6.86
C PRO A 6 5.81 -4.59 6.23
N GLY A 7 5.60 -4.87 4.94
CA GLY A 7 4.39 -4.56 4.21
C GLY A 7 3.16 -5.32 4.71
N ARG A 8 1.99 -4.86 4.34
CA ARG A 8 0.71 -5.54 4.66
C ARG A 8 0.47 -6.77 3.79
N LEU A 9 0.86 -6.71 2.51
CA LEU A 9 0.85 -7.81 1.55
C LEU A 9 -0.51 -8.52 1.44
N TRP A 10 -1.61 -7.82 1.67
CA TRP A 10 -2.95 -8.41 1.69
C TRP A 10 -3.33 -9.03 0.35
N GLU A 11 -2.94 -8.39 -0.76
CA GLU A 11 -3.19 -8.83 -2.12
C GLU A 11 -2.32 -10.04 -2.55
N LEU A 12 -1.25 -10.29 -1.79
CA LEU A 12 -0.30 -11.34 -2.08
C LEU A 12 -0.47 -12.56 -1.16
N LEU A 13 -0.65 -12.35 0.15
CA LEU A 13 -0.70 -13.42 1.15
C LEU A 13 -2.14 -13.90 1.39
N LEU A 14 -2.83 -14.23 0.31
CA LEU A 14 -4.17 -14.81 0.35
C LEU A 14 -4.13 -16.33 0.57
N PRO A 15 -5.17 -16.93 1.15
CA PRO A 15 -5.27 -18.38 1.30
C PRO A 15 -5.07 -19.11 -0.02
N GLY A 16 -4.31 -20.23 0.00
CA GLY A 16 -4.06 -21.06 -1.16
C GLY A 16 -2.91 -20.61 -2.08
N ARG A 17 -2.27 -19.46 -1.80
CA ARG A 17 -1.10 -19.00 -2.58
C ARG A 17 0.13 -19.86 -2.32
N LEU A 18 0.89 -20.14 -3.38
CA LEU A 18 2.18 -20.83 -3.30
C LEU A 18 3.25 -19.89 -2.78
N LEU A 19 4.00 -20.33 -1.76
CA LEU A 19 5.15 -19.59 -1.20
C LEU A 19 6.46 -20.29 -1.57
N TYR A 20 7.42 -19.50 -2.02
CA TYR A 20 8.80 -19.93 -2.22
C TYR A 20 9.58 -19.71 -0.92
N LEU A 21 10.10 -20.80 -0.37
CA LEU A 21 10.78 -20.80 0.91
C LEU A 21 12.23 -21.28 0.76
N VAL A 22 13.14 -20.67 1.51
CA VAL A 22 14.48 -21.19 1.69
C VAL A 22 14.65 -21.74 3.10
N LYS A 23 15.28 -22.91 3.22
CA LYS A 23 15.63 -23.49 4.51
C LYS A 23 16.82 -22.73 5.09
N ASN A 24 16.67 -22.23 6.31
CA ASN A 24 17.76 -21.57 7.00
C ASN A 24 18.86 -22.59 7.40
N PRO A 25 20.16 -22.25 7.21
CA PRO A 25 21.24 -23.16 7.59
C PRO A 25 21.21 -23.47 9.10
N PRO A 26 21.59 -24.70 9.50
CA PRO A 26 21.84 -25.01 10.91
C PRO A 26 22.86 -24.02 11.49
N GLY A 27 22.61 -23.52 12.70
CA GLY A 27 23.52 -22.56 13.35
C GLY A 27 23.38 -21.09 12.90
N SER A 28 22.40 -20.78 12.03
CA SER A 28 22.14 -19.38 11.60
C SER A 28 21.59 -18.46 12.70
N GLY A 29 21.38 -18.97 13.92
CA GLY A 29 20.76 -18.23 15.04
C GLY A 29 19.27 -17.97 14.87
N LYS A 30 18.64 -18.44 13.79
CA LYS A 30 17.22 -18.31 13.53
C LYS A 30 16.45 -19.46 14.14
N SER A 31 15.49 -19.16 15.02
CA SER A 31 14.59 -20.15 15.62
C SER A 31 13.57 -20.74 14.62
N ILE A 32 13.30 -20.00 13.54
CA ILE A 32 12.33 -20.39 12.50
C ILE A 32 13.11 -21.07 11.34
N PRO A 33 12.74 -22.31 10.94
CA PRO A 33 13.56 -23.11 10.01
C PRO A 33 13.53 -22.61 8.56
N TYR A 34 12.54 -21.79 8.18
CA TYR A 34 12.39 -21.30 6.81
C TYR A 34 12.24 -19.79 6.76
N THR A 35 12.73 -19.18 5.66
CA THR A 35 12.51 -17.78 5.29
C THR A 35 11.70 -17.74 4.00
N ALA A 36 10.64 -16.90 3.96
CA ALA A 36 9.87 -16.66 2.75
C ALA A 36 10.66 -15.72 1.82
N LEU A 37 10.83 -16.14 0.57
CA LEU A 37 11.52 -15.38 -0.47
C LEU A 37 10.53 -14.69 -1.40
N ALA A 38 9.52 -15.44 -1.88
CA ALA A 38 8.56 -14.96 -2.85
C ALA A 38 7.20 -15.63 -2.64
N VAL A 39 6.17 -15.08 -3.28
CA VAL A 39 4.84 -15.65 -3.40
C VAL A 39 4.46 -15.72 -4.88
N GLU A 40 3.71 -16.74 -5.26
CA GLU A 40 3.16 -16.82 -6.60
C GLU A 40 1.91 -15.94 -6.72
N ARG A 41 1.89 -15.10 -7.77
CA ARG A 41 0.69 -14.38 -8.22
C ARG A 41 0.60 -14.47 -9.75
N GLU A 42 -0.53 -14.96 -10.24
CA GLU A 42 -0.80 -15.09 -11.68
C GLU A 42 0.25 -15.91 -12.43
N GLY A 43 0.68 -17.03 -11.81
CA GLY A 43 1.69 -17.94 -12.37
C GLY A 43 3.14 -17.41 -12.32
N ARG A 44 3.41 -16.36 -11.58
CA ARG A 44 4.75 -15.75 -11.49
C ARG A 44 5.18 -15.50 -10.06
N PRO A 45 6.47 -15.69 -9.73
CA PRO A 45 7.01 -15.31 -8.42
C PRO A 45 7.05 -13.79 -8.26
N ILE A 46 6.62 -13.32 -7.10
CA ILE A 46 6.78 -11.94 -6.64
C ILE A 46 7.71 -11.95 -5.44
N LEU A 47 8.84 -11.29 -5.54
CA LEU A 47 9.84 -11.26 -4.47
C LEU A 47 9.29 -10.52 -3.24
N LEU A 48 9.26 -11.20 -2.10
CA LEU A 48 8.82 -10.64 -0.82
C LEU A 48 9.99 -10.17 0.06
N HIS A 49 11.17 -10.76 -0.11
CA HIS A 49 12.34 -10.49 0.73
C HIS A 49 12.95 -9.12 0.41
N THR A 50 12.55 -8.08 1.15
CA THR A 50 12.90 -6.68 0.85
C THR A 50 14.40 -6.39 0.85
N HIS A 51 15.21 -7.09 1.67
CA HIS A 51 16.67 -6.89 1.68
C HIS A 51 17.34 -7.32 0.38
N LEU A 52 16.76 -8.30 -0.35
CA LEU A 52 17.30 -8.73 -1.66
C LEU A 52 17.10 -7.67 -2.75
N ALA A 53 16.18 -6.73 -2.57
CA ALA A 53 15.97 -5.64 -3.53
C ALA A 53 17.26 -4.80 -3.73
N ASN A 54 18.05 -4.60 -2.67
CA ASN A 54 19.32 -3.90 -2.77
C ASN A 54 20.39 -4.70 -3.54
N ASP A 55 20.36 -6.02 -3.44
CA ASP A 55 21.27 -6.88 -4.22
C ASP A 55 20.88 -6.89 -5.70
N VAL A 56 19.59 -6.91 -5.99
CA VAL A 56 19.07 -6.75 -7.36
C VAL A 56 19.48 -5.41 -7.95
N ALA A 57 19.28 -4.32 -7.22
CA ALA A 57 19.67 -2.97 -7.67
C ALA A 57 21.20 -2.90 -7.90
N ALA A 58 22.00 -3.48 -7.01
CA ALA A 58 23.47 -3.55 -7.18
C ALA A 58 23.86 -4.33 -8.43
N SER A 59 23.21 -5.46 -8.71
CA SER A 59 23.46 -6.26 -9.93
C SER A 59 23.09 -5.49 -11.19
N LEU A 60 21.96 -4.79 -11.18
CA LEU A 60 21.52 -3.97 -12.32
C LEU A 60 22.45 -2.77 -12.56
N LEU A 61 22.92 -2.10 -11.50
CA LEU A 61 23.91 -1.02 -11.59
C LEU A 61 25.24 -1.52 -12.17
N ALA A 62 25.75 -2.64 -11.64
CA ALA A 62 27.00 -3.23 -12.13
C ALA A 62 26.95 -3.66 -13.61
N ALA A 63 25.76 -4.09 -14.06
CA ALA A 63 25.51 -4.48 -15.45
C ALA A 63 25.15 -3.29 -16.38
N GLY A 64 25.05 -2.06 -15.86
CA GLY A 64 24.56 -0.89 -16.63
C GLY A 64 23.12 -1.05 -17.14
N ARG A 65 22.29 -1.81 -16.40
CA ARG A 65 20.92 -2.15 -16.79
C ARG A 65 19.84 -1.45 -15.96
N LEU A 66 20.21 -0.66 -14.96
CA LEU A 66 19.24 0.12 -14.18
C LEU A 66 18.84 1.37 -14.94
N PRO A 67 17.57 1.52 -15.39
CA PRO A 67 17.13 2.65 -16.20
C PRO A 67 17.38 4.01 -15.53
N GLY A 68 18.08 4.90 -16.24
CA GLY A 68 18.48 6.22 -15.74
C GLY A 68 19.76 6.24 -14.91
N PHE A 69 20.44 5.07 -14.76
CA PHE A 69 21.67 4.89 -14.01
C PHE A 69 22.69 4.05 -14.78
N GLU A 70 22.58 3.95 -16.10
CA GLU A 70 23.35 3.03 -16.95
C GLU A 70 24.86 3.29 -16.92
N GLN A 71 25.26 4.55 -16.68
CA GLN A 71 26.66 4.97 -16.64
C GLN A 71 27.20 5.19 -15.23
N ASP A 72 26.36 4.99 -14.21
CA ASP A 72 26.73 5.27 -12.84
C ASP A 72 27.53 4.09 -12.23
N ARG A 73 28.51 4.39 -11.40
CA ARG A 73 29.29 3.37 -10.70
C ARG A 73 29.03 3.39 -9.20
N VAL A 74 28.83 2.23 -8.61
CA VAL A 74 28.74 2.09 -7.16
C VAL A 74 30.10 2.38 -6.53
N ILE A 75 30.20 3.43 -5.71
CA ILE A 75 31.36 3.74 -4.88
C ILE A 75 31.27 2.93 -3.58
N ARG A 76 30.09 2.94 -2.94
CA ARG A 76 29.88 2.27 -1.66
C ARG A 76 28.41 1.91 -1.48
N ARG A 77 28.15 0.76 -0.85
CA ARG A 77 26.83 0.38 -0.33
C ARG A 77 26.69 0.87 1.10
N GLU A 78 25.46 1.03 1.58
CA GLU A 78 25.13 1.46 2.94
C GLU A 78 25.86 2.76 3.34
N ALA A 79 25.76 3.78 2.47
CA ALA A 79 26.50 5.03 2.61
C ALA A 79 25.88 5.94 3.68
N ALA A 80 26.61 6.20 4.75
CA ALA A 80 26.19 7.14 5.79
C ALA A 80 26.33 8.60 5.28
N ALA A 81 25.28 9.41 5.52
CA ALA A 81 25.29 10.86 5.27
C ALA A 81 24.43 11.56 6.35
N GLY A 82 25.07 12.33 7.20
CA GLY A 82 24.42 12.96 8.35
C GLY A 82 23.79 11.90 9.29
N SER A 83 22.48 12.03 9.55
CA SER A 83 21.73 11.08 10.39
C SER A 83 21.07 9.93 9.60
N SER A 84 21.31 9.86 8.28
CA SER A 84 20.74 8.83 7.40
C SER A 84 21.83 7.90 6.85
N ARG A 85 21.37 6.73 6.41
CA ARG A 85 22.15 5.76 5.67
C ARG A 85 21.36 5.41 4.43
N TYR A 86 21.96 5.68 3.25
CA TYR A 86 21.37 5.38 1.95
C TYR A 86 21.92 4.08 1.39
N ASP A 87 21.15 3.41 0.56
CA ASP A 87 21.51 2.09 0.05
C ASP A 87 22.80 2.13 -0.78
N PHE A 88 22.99 3.22 -1.57
CA PHE A 88 24.19 3.38 -2.39
C PHE A 88 24.69 4.83 -2.41
N LEU A 89 26.02 4.97 -2.50
CA LEU A 89 26.74 6.12 -3.00
C LEU A 89 27.25 5.76 -4.40
N LEU A 90 26.87 6.56 -5.40
CA LEU A 90 27.26 6.39 -6.79
C LEU A 90 28.20 7.50 -7.23
N ALA A 91 29.07 7.20 -8.21
CA ALA A 91 29.77 8.20 -9.02
C ALA A 91 28.94 8.46 -10.27
N ARG A 92 28.39 9.68 -10.40
CA ARG A 92 27.57 10.13 -11.50
C ARG A 92 28.15 11.40 -12.14
N GLY A 93 28.68 11.27 -13.37
CA GLY A 93 29.31 12.40 -14.03
C GLY A 93 30.45 13.07 -13.21
N GLY A 94 31.21 12.27 -12.47
CA GLY A 94 32.31 12.75 -11.61
C GLY A 94 31.88 13.36 -10.27
N ARG A 95 30.61 13.27 -9.90
CA ARG A 95 30.05 13.77 -8.64
C ARG A 95 29.44 12.63 -7.81
N ASP A 96 29.42 12.80 -6.50
CA ASP A 96 28.72 11.93 -5.59
C ASP A 96 27.21 12.03 -5.78
N PHE A 97 26.53 10.89 -5.76
CA PHE A 97 25.07 10.77 -5.89
C PHE A 97 24.53 9.74 -4.90
N PHE A 98 23.65 10.14 -4.00
CA PHE A 98 23.00 9.20 -3.08
C PHE A 98 21.77 8.54 -3.72
N LEU A 99 21.71 7.21 -3.65
CA LEU A 99 20.58 6.44 -4.16
C LEU A 99 19.93 5.63 -3.04
N GLU A 100 18.62 5.78 -2.92
CA GLU A 100 17.76 4.97 -2.07
C GLU A 100 16.95 4.01 -2.94
N VAL A 101 16.80 2.75 -2.52
CA VAL A 101 16.02 1.72 -3.21
C VAL A 101 14.82 1.33 -2.37
N LYS A 102 13.65 1.23 -3.00
CA LYS A 102 12.41 0.80 -2.38
C LYS A 102 11.86 -0.42 -3.11
N SER A 103 11.65 -1.52 -2.38
CA SER A 103 10.98 -2.71 -2.89
C SER A 103 9.47 -2.47 -2.99
N CYS A 104 8.90 -2.61 -4.17
CA CYS A 104 7.48 -2.37 -4.44
C CYS A 104 6.80 -3.66 -4.89
N THR A 105 5.88 -4.15 -4.06
CA THR A 105 5.14 -5.40 -4.27
C THR A 105 3.65 -5.19 -4.50
N LEU A 106 3.12 -3.97 -4.21
CA LEU A 106 1.73 -3.64 -4.46
C LEU A 106 1.55 -3.22 -5.92
N PHE A 107 0.75 -3.96 -6.66
CA PHE A 107 0.36 -3.63 -8.03
C PHE A 107 -0.98 -4.28 -8.37
N ASP A 108 -1.66 -3.73 -9.35
CA ASP A 108 -2.83 -4.33 -9.97
C ASP A 108 -2.96 -3.84 -11.42
N GLY A 109 -3.24 -4.76 -12.36
CA GLY A 109 -3.20 -4.44 -13.79
C GLY A 109 -1.87 -3.82 -14.21
N ARG A 110 -1.92 -2.61 -14.76
CA ARG A 110 -0.74 -1.86 -15.26
C ARG A 110 -0.09 -0.96 -14.22
N ILE A 111 -0.71 -0.76 -13.06
CA ILE A 111 -0.26 0.24 -12.06
C ILE A 111 0.39 -0.45 -10.88
N ALA A 112 1.59 -0.01 -10.52
CA ALA A 112 2.25 -0.34 -9.25
C ALA A 112 2.19 0.85 -8.29
N MET A 113 2.04 0.56 -6.99
CA MET A 113 1.99 1.58 -5.96
C MET A 113 2.92 1.29 -4.78
N PHE A 114 3.45 2.33 -4.16
CA PHE A 114 4.26 2.26 -2.94
C PHE A 114 3.93 3.44 -1.99
N PRO A 115 3.89 3.24 -0.67
CA PRO A 115 4.12 2.00 0.08
C PRO A 115 2.80 1.23 0.35
N ASP A 116 2.88 -0.07 0.56
CA ASP A 116 1.76 -0.92 0.99
C ASP A 116 1.48 -0.86 2.50
N ALA A 117 2.35 -0.18 3.27
CA ALA A 117 2.19 0.13 4.69
C ALA A 117 2.76 1.52 5.01
N VAL A 118 2.26 2.18 6.06
CA VAL A 118 2.77 3.50 6.48
C VAL A 118 4.27 3.44 6.79
N THR A 119 5.07 4.32 6.16
CA THR A 119 6.53 4.33 6.24
C THR A 119 7.12 5.68 6.67
N GLN A 120 7.19 5.92 7.97
CA GLN A 120 7.83 7.14 8.50
C GLN A 120 9.31 7.23 8.11
N ARG A 121 10.03 6.09 8.11
CA ARG A 121 11.43 6.04 7.70
C ARG A 121 11.59 6.37 6.21
N GLY A 122 10.70 5.85 5.34
CA GLY A 122 10.72 6.16 3.91
C GLY A 122 10.54 7.65 3.64
N ARG A 123 9.59 8.29 4.33
CA ARG A 123 9.39 9.74 4.25
C ARG A 123 10.63 10.51 4.68
N LYS A 124 11.20 10.19 5.87
CA LYS A 124 12.41 10.85 6.35
C LYS A 124 13.58 10.74 5.35
N HIS A 125 13.74 9.58 4.68
CA HIS A 125 14.78 9.40 3.66
C HIS A 125 14.57 10.34 2.47
N LEU A 126 13.34 10.50 1.96
CA LEU A 126 13.03 11.44 0.87
C LEU A 126 13.33 12.90 1.27
N GLU A 127 12.86 13.33 2.45
CA GLU A 127 13.10 14.66 2.98
C GLU A 127 14.61 14.98 3.08
N GLN A 128 15.40 14.02 3.60
CA GLN A 128 16.84 14.20 3.77
C GLN A 128 17.61 14.16 2.45
N LEU A 129 17.23 13.29 1.50
CA LEU A 129 17.78 13.29 0.14
C LEU A 129 17.57 14.65 -0.53
N ALA A 130 16.37 15.22 -0.42
CA ALA A 130 16.06 16.53 -0.98
C ALA A 130 16.91 17.66 -0.32
N VAL A 131 17.14 17.58 1.00
CA VAL A 131 18.05 18.50 1.69
C VAL A 131 19.47 18.40 1.13
N HIS A 132 20.01 17.18 0.95
CA HIS A 132 21.34 16.97 0.36
C HIS A 132 21.40 17.50 -1.09
N ALA A 133 20.36 17.26 -1.89
CA ALA A 133 20.29 17.73 -3.27
C ALA A 133 20.35 19.28 -3.35
N ARG A 134 19.59 19.97 -2.50
CA ARG A 134 19.59 21.45 -2.39
C ARG A 134 20.95 21.99 -1.88
N GLN A 135 21.72 21.19 -1.15
CA GLN A 135 23.07 21.52 -0.68
C GLN A 135 24.17 21.16 -1.68
N GLY A 136 23.79 20.69 -2.88
CA GLY A 136 24.74 20.43 -3.98
C GLY A 136 25.18 18.96 -4.12
N THR A 137 24.70 18.04 -3.26
CA THR A 137 24.91 16.60 -3.42
C THR A 137 23.65 15.96 -3.97
N PRO A 138 23.54 15.70 -5.29
CA PRO A 138 22.34 15.15 -5.89
C PRO A 138 21.99 13.76 -5.35
N GLY A 139 20.73 13.40 -5.42
CA GLY A 139 20.25 12.10 -4.99
C GLY A 139 18.98 11.67 -5.70
N GLY A 140 18.61 10.42 -5.46
CA GLY A 140 17.41 9.88 -6.07
C GLY A 140 16.85 8.67 -5.33
N VAL A 141 15.67 8.27 -5.75
CA VAL A 141 14.98 7.08 -5.27
C VAL A 141 14.57 6.19 -6.44
N VAL A 142 14.81 4.89 -6.31
CA VAL A 142 14.34 3.88 -7.26
C VAL A 142 13.32 2.99 -6.56
N PHE A 143 12.12 2.93 -7.11
CA PHE A 143 11.11 1.94 -6.75
C PHE A 143 11.30 0.71 -7.63
N LEU A 144 11.80 -0.38 -7.03
CA LEU A 144 11.98 -1.65 -7.71
C LEU A 144 10.67 -2.44 -7.64
N VAL A 145 9.95 -2.46 -8.75
CA VAL A 145 8.61 -3.06 -8.86
C VAL A 145 8.73 -4.51 -9.29
N HIS A 146 8.28 -5.43 -8.45
CA HIS A 146 8.36 -6.88 -8.70
C HIS A 146 7.22 -7.40 -9.59
N SER A 147 6.87 -6.64 -10.63
CA SER A 147 5.88 -7.01 -11.64
C SER A 147 6.35 -6.65 -13.04
N PRO A 148 6.38 -7.61 -13.98
CA PRO A 148 6.71 -7.33 -15.37
C PRO A 148 5.53 -6.72 -16.16
N GLN A 149 4.33 -6.72 -15.60
CA GLN A 149 3.10 -6.23 -16.24
C GLN A 149 2.91 -4.74 -16.02
N ALA A 150 3.35 -4.23 -14.86
CA ALA A 150 3.25 -2.81 -14.56
C ALA A 150 4.06 -1.97 -15.56
N ASP A 151 3.48 -0.89 -16.03
CA ASP A 151 4.14 0.13 -16.87
C ASP A 151 4.01 1.53 -16.27
N THR A 152 3.22 1.67 -15.23
CA THR A 152 2.96 2.91 -14.51
C THR A 152 3.23 2.73 -13.02
N PHE A 153 3.81 3.74 -12.40
CA PHE A 153 4.03 3.80 -10.94
C PHE A 153 3.40 5.04 -10.35
N MET A 154 2.77 4.87 -9.19
CA MET A 154 2.22 5.96 -8.38
C MET A 154 2.53 5.75 -6.90
N PRO A 155 2.68 6.81 -6.08
CA PRO A 155 2.68 6.64 -4.63
C PRO A 155 1.31 6.15 -4.15
N ASP A 156 1.29 5.24 -3.16
CA ASP A 156 0.01 4.78 -2.57
C ASP A 156 -0.52 5.81 -1.57
N PHE A 157 -1.18 6.83 -2.12
CA PHE A 157 -1.84 7.88 -1.35
C PHE A 157 -3.03 7.39 -0.54
N HIS A 158 -3.52 6.18 -0.79
CA HIS A 158 -4.57 5.55 0.03
C HIS A 158 -4.01 5.08 1.37
N THR A 159 -2.85 4.43 1.35
CA THR A 159 -2.21 3.83 2.53
C THR A 159 -1.35 4.83 3.30
N ASP A 160 -0.47 5.57 2.63
CA ASP A 160 0.38 6.60 3.24
C ASP A 160 0.29 7.91 2.49
N PHE A 161 -0.76 8.66 2.81
CA PHE A 161 -0.99 9.98 2.22
C PHE A 161 0.16 10.95 2.47
N THR A 162 0.76 10.90 3.65
CA THR A 162 1.87 11.80 4.01
C THR A 162 3.13 11.48 3.19
N PHE A 163 3.46 10.19 2.99
CA PHE A 163 4.56 9.79 2.10
C PHE A 163 4.32 10.31 0.67
N SER A 164 3.10 10.13 0.17
CA SER A 164 2.72 10.54 -1.20
C SER A 164 2.85 12.05 -1.39
N ARG A 165 2.41 12.84 -0.40
CA ARG A 165 2.60 14.30 -0.41
C ARG A 165 4.08 14.68 -0.36
N THR A 166 4.87 14.04 0.53
CA THR A 166 6.32 14.28 0.59
C THR A 166 7.00 13.98 -0.75
N LEU A 167 6.65 12.86 -1.42
CA LEU A 167 7.22 12.54 -2.73
C LEU A 167 6.89 13.61 -3.78
N LEU A 168 5.65 14.11 -3.81
CA LEU A 168 5.24 15.21 -4.67
C LEU A 168 6.02 16.52 -4.36
N ASP A 169 6.24 16.82 -3.08
CA ASP A 169 6.92 18.04 -2.65
C ASP A 169 8.42 18.04 -3.01
N VAL A 170 9.03 16.85 -3.16
CA VAL A 170 10.49 16.72 -3.45
C VAL A 170 10.79 16.19 -4.86
N LYS A 171 9.78 15.97 -5.70
CA LYS A 171 9.94 15.34 -7.03
C LYS A 171 10.89 16.09 -7.97
N ASP A 172 10.99 17.41 -7.80
CA ASP A 172 11.84 18.26 -8.64
C ASP A 172 13.27 18.39 -8.09
N ASP A 173 13.50 18.02 -6.82
CA ASP A 173 14.82 17.98 -6.20
C ASP A 173 15.54 16.63 -6.43
N LEU A 174 14.79 15.56 -6.68
CA LEU A 174 15.29 14.19 -6.70
C LEU A 174 15.11 13.53 -8.07
N LEU A 175 16.04 12.65 -8.43
CA LEU A 175 15.81 11.72 -9.52
C LEU A 175 14.90 10.59 -9.03
N VAL A 176 13.62 10.64 -9.39
CA VAL A 176 12.64 9.59 -9.05
C VAL A 176 12.48 8.64 -10.22
N LYS A 177 12.71 7.34 -10.00
CA LYS A 177 12.54 6.28 -11.00
C LYS A 177 11.73 5.12 -10.42
N ALA A 178 10.96 4.48 -11.27
CA ALA A 178 10.31 3.21 -10.98
C ALA A 178 10.71 2.20 -12.06
N VAL A 179 11.14 1.01 -11.63
CA VAL A 179 11.74 0.01 -12.50
C VAL A 179 11.09 -1.33 -12.26
N GLY A 180 10.38 -1.85 -13.25
CA GLY A 180 9.78 -3.18 -13.23
C GLY A 180 10.80 -4.25 -13.53
N VAL A 181 10.79 -5.32 -12.74
CA VAL A 181 11.62 -6.50 -12.91
C VAL A 181 10.77 -7.76 -13.00
N GLU A 182 11.27 -8.74 -13.73
CA GLU A 182 10.65 -10.05 -13.90
C GLU A 182 11.46 -11.10 -13.15
N TRP A 183 10.77 -12.10 -12.58
CA TRP A 183 11.37 -13.22 -11.89
C TRP A 183 11.09 -14.52 -12.63
N GLY A 184 12.11 -15.35 -12.80
CA GLY A 184 11.97 -16.74 -13.23
C GLY A 184 11.38 -17.62 -12.11
N GLU A 185 10.90 -18.81 -12.46
CA GLU A 185 10.38 -19.79 -11.48
C GLU A 185 11.46 -20.23 -10.47
N ASP A 186 12.72 -20.18 -10.86
CA ASP A 186 13.90 -20.43 -10.01
C ASP A 186 14.31 -19.24 -9.16
N LEU A 187 13.54 -18.14 -9.19
CA LEU A 187 13.83 -16.84 -8.58
C LEU A 187 15.09 -16.15 -9.15
N SER A 188 15.54 -16.52 -10.33
CA SER A 188 16.53 -15.73 -11.08
C SER A 188 15.91 -14.44 -11.62
N LEU A 189 16.71 -13.38 -11.70
CA LEU A 189 16.30 -12.12 -12.31
C LEU A 189 16.17 -12.30 -13.83
N GLY A 190 14.98 -12.10 -14.34
CA GLY A 190 14.67 -12.21 -15.77
C GLY A 190 15.34 -11.14 -16.64
N PRO A 191 15.30 -11.30 -17.95
CA PRO A 191 15.93 -10.36 -18.88
C PRO A 191 15.16 -9.04 -19.02
N ARG A 192 13.88 -9.03 -18.72
CA ARG A 192 13.01 -7.86 -18.89
C ARG A 192 13.16 -6.89 -17.73
N ILE A 193 13.73 -5.72 -18.01
CA ILE A 193 13.81 -4.58 -17.10
C ILE A 193 13.10 -3.42 -17.80
N ARG A 194 12.10 -2.84 -17.13
CA ARG A 194 11.24 -1.81 -17.71
C ARG A 194 11.31 -0.54 -16.85
N ASN A 195 11.53 0.61 -17.50
CA ASN A 195 11.25 1.91 -16.84
C ASN A 195 9.74 2.13 -16.85
N LEU A 196 9.15 2.43 -15.70
CA LEU A 196 7.74 2.75 -15.56
C LEU A 196 7.52 4.25 -15.68
N ASP A 197 6.39 4.63 -16.27
CA ASP A 197 5.95 6.03 -16.26
C ASP A 197 5.47 6.45 -14.86
N ILE A 198 5.68 7.72 -14.52
CA ILE A 198 5.19 8.33 -13.28
C ILE A 198 4.31 9.52 -13.67
N PRO A 199 2.98 9.34 -13.74
CA PRO A 199 2.07 10.37 -14.23
C PRO A 199 1.81 11.44 -13.17
N TRP A 200 2.75 12.37 -12.98
CA TRP A 200 2.73 13.38 -11.93
C TRP A 200 1.44 14.19 -11.89
N GLY A 201 0.92 14.59 -13.05
CA GLY A 201 -0.35 15.35 -13.13
C GLY A 201 -1.56 14.55 -12.62
N LEU A 202 -1.60 13.24 -12.89
CA LEU A 202 -2.65 12.36 -12.35
C LEU A 202 -2.48 12.18 -10.85
N ILE A 203 -1.23 12.00 -10.37
CA ILE A 203 -0.93 11.87 -8.94
C ILE A 203 -1.36 13.14 -8.19
N GLU A 204 -1.05 14.33 -8.68
CA GLU A 204 -1.44 15.61 -8.08
C GLU A 204 -2.97 15.77 -8.01
N ARG A 205 -3.70 15.29 -9.03
CA ARG A 205 -5.15 15.32 -9.06
C ARG A 205 -5.79 14.37 -8.05
N GLU A 206 -5.28 13.13 -7.94
CA GLU A 206 -5.89 12.06 -7.15
C GLU A 206 -5.38 11.99 -5.70
N ALA A 207 -4.15 12.44 -5.44
CA ALA A 207 -3.55 12.43 -4.10
C ALA A 207 -4.06 13.60 -3.25
N ARG A 208 -5.39 13.63 -3.01
CA ARG A 208 -6.09 14.63 -2.18
C ARG A 208 -6.61 13.99 -0.89
N ASP A 209 -6.81 14.81 0.13
CA ASP A 209 -7.36 14.32 1.41
C ASP A 209 -8.90 14.29 1.38
N GLU A 210 -9.45 13.65 0.34
CA GLU A 210 -10.87 13.47 0.05
C GLU A 210 -11.12 12.10 -0.56
N GLY A 211 -12.39 11.67 -0.65
CA GLY A 211 -12.82 10.40 -1.26
C GLY A 211 -13.62 9.52 -0.30
N GLY A 212 -13.70 8.22 -0.64
CA GLY A 212 -14.38 7.20 0.15
C GLY A 212 -13.47 6.54 1.18
N TYR A 213 -14.06 5.74 2.05
CA TYR A 213 -13.33 4.86 2.97
C TYR A 213 -14.20 3.67 3.38
N LEU A 214 -13.55 2.57 3.71
CA LEU A 214 -14.19 1.43 4.35
C LEU A 214 -13.68 1.32 5.78
N LEU A 215 -14.60 1.03 6.73
CA LEU A 215 -14.25 0.67 8.10
C LEU A 215 -14.60 -0.80 8.29
N VAL A 216 -13.61 -1.63 8.57
CA VAL A 216 -13.77 -3.04 8.92
C VAL A 216 -13.80 -3.16 10.43
N LEU A 217 -14.94 -3.57 10.99
CA LEU A 217 -15.16 -3.72 12.41
C LEU A 217 -15.37 -5.20 12.75
N GLU A 218 -14.80 -5.64 13.86
CA GLU A 218 -15.00 -6.99 14.39
C GLU A 218 -15.92 -6.98 15.60
N MET A 219 -16.90 -7.88 15.58
CA MET A 219 -17.75 -8.22 16.73
C MET A 219 -17.42 -9.65 17.16
N ALA A 220 -16.57 -9.81 18.16
CA ALA A 220 -16.15 -11.15 18.65
C ALA A 220 -17.32 -11.94 19.27
N ARG A 221 -18.40 -11.27 19.64
CA ARG A 221 -19.65 -11.85 20.17
C ARG A 221 -20.86 -11.04 19.76
N SER A 222 -22.02 -11.69 19.71
CA SER A 222 -23.29 -11.01 19.41
C SER A 222 -23.64 -10.03 20.54
N ARG A 223 -24.12 -8.82 20.18
CA ARG A 223 -24.51 -7.77 21.11
C ARG A 223 -25.72 -7.01 20.56
N ARG A 224 -26.58 -6.54 21.46
CA ARG A 224 -27.58 -5.53 21.12
C ARG A 224 -26.97 -4.15 21.40
N VAL A 225 -27.01 -3.28 20.41
CA VAL A 225 -26.47 -1.91 20.48
C VAL A 225 -27.60 -0.93 20.16
N ASP A 226 -27.74 0.08 20.98
CA ASP A 226 -28.69 1.15 20.75
C ASP A 226 -28.06 2.20 19.83
N VAL A 227 -28.57 2.31 18.60
CA VAL A 227 -27.95 3.10 17.52
C VAL A 227 -28.77 4.36 17.27
N GLY A 228 -28.81 5.26 18.23
CA GLY A 228 -29.50 6.54 18.13
C GLY A 228 -30.91 6.42 17.54
N GLY A 229 -31.21 7.15 16.46
CA GLY A 229 -32.52 7.13 15.83
C GLY A 229 -32.97 5.80 15.20
N LEU A 230 -32.06 4.83 15.05
CA LEU A 230 -32.40 3.48 14.58
C LEU A 230 -32.84 2.54 15.71
N GLY A 231 -32.67 2.95 16.99
CA GLY A 231 -32.99 2.14 18.16
C GLY A 231 -32.06 0.95 18.34
N GLY A 232 -32.54 -0.05 19.09
CA GLY A 232 -31.76 -1.22 19.45
C GLY A 232 -31.61 -2.23 18.31
N ILE A 233 -30.41 -2.37 17.77
CA ILE A 233 -30.05 -3.32 16.72
C ILE A 233 -29.27 -4.49 17.30
N ALA A 234 -29.63 -5.71 16.91
CA ALA A 234 -28.90 -6.93 17.24
C ALA A 234 -27.78 -7.16 16.23
N PHE A 235 -26.54 -6.94 16.65
CA PHE A 235 -25.34 -7.29 15.87
C PHE A 235 -24.90 -8.69 16.24
N ARG A 236 -24.84 -9.59 15.28
CA ARG A 236 -24.30 -10.95 15.49
C ARG A 236 -22.77 -10.94 15.49
N LYS A 237 -22.17 -11.99 16.06
CA LYS A 237 -20.73 -12.24 15.92
C LYS A 237 -20.33 -12.26 14.44
N GLY A 238 -19.21 -11.63 14.08
CA GLY A 238 -18.69 -11.54 12.71
C GLY A 238 -17.98 -10.22 12.45
N TYR A 239 -17.84 -9.89 11.20
CA TYR A 239 -17.22 -8.64 10.74
C TYR A 239 -18.27 -7.77 10.08
N TYR A 240 -18.08 -6.47 10.19
CA TYR A 240 -18.94 -5.47 9.58
C TYR A 240 -18.09 -4.49 8.78
N VAL A 241 -18.47 -4.22 7.55
CA VAL A 241 -17.82 -3.22 6.71
C VAL A 241 -18.78 -2.06 6.47
N TYR A 242 -18.34 -0.87 6.88
CA TYR A 242 -19.07 0.37 6.66
C TYR A 242 -18.41 1.16 5.53
N ALA A 243 -19.18 1.57 4.53
CA ALA A 243 -18.76 2.50 3.49
C ALA A 243 -19.16 3.93 3.87
N GLY A 244 -18.25 4.87 3.70
CA GLY A 244 -18.50 6.28 3.92
C GLY A 244 -17.59 7.15 3.07
N SER A 245 -17.84 8.47 3.07
CA SER A 245 -17.05 9.44 2.32
C SER A 245 -16.68 10.68 3.13
N ALA A 246 -15.74 11.44 2.62
CA ALA A 246 -15.42 12.78 3.08
C ALA A 246 -14.93 13.62 1.90
N ARG A 247 -15.62 14.71 1.64
CA ARG A 247 -15.28 15.67 0.57
C ARG A 247 -14.05 16.52 0.93
N THR A 248 -13.64 16.52 2.19
CA THR A 248 -12.44 17.20 2.69
C THR A 248 -11.98 16.52 3.98
N ALA A 249 -10.68 16.61 4.28
CA ALA A 249 -10.08 16.13 5.53
C ALA A 249 -10.44 14.65 5.84
N LEU A 250 -10.37 13.78 4.81
CA LEU A 250 -10.63 12.34 4.92
C LEU A 250 -9.78 11.70 6.02
N THR A 251 -8.51 12.09 6.12
CA THR A 251 -7.60 11.61 7.18
C THR A 251 -8.17 11.86 8.56
N LYS A 252 -8.61 13.09 8.85
CA LYS A 252 -9.21 13.45 10.15
C LYS A 252 -10.54 12.73 10.39
N ARG A 253 -11.35 12.53 9.33
CA ARG A 253 -12.60 11.78 9.41
C ARG A 253 -12.35 10.33 9.81
N VAL A 254 -11.39 9.67 9.16
CA VAL A 254 -11.00 8.30 9.44
C VAL A 254 -10.40 8.16 10.84
N GLU A 255 -9.46 9.04 11.21
CA GLU A 255 -8.89 9.07 12.56
C GLU A 255 -9.97 9.22 13.64
N ARG A 256 -10.96 10.09 13.41
CA ARG A 256 -12.09 10.24 14.32
C ARG A 256 -12.89 8.94 14.45
N HIS A 257 -13.13 8.23 13.33
CA HIS A 257 -13.86 6.96 13.38
C HIS A 257 -13.10 5.87 14.13
N LEU A 258 -11.78 5.83 14.05
CA LEU A 258 -10.95 4.87 14.79
C LEU A 258 -10.98 5.09 16.31
N ARG A 259 -11.24 6.30 16.81
CA ARG A 259 -11.34 6.57 18.24
C ARG A 259 -12.59 5.92 18.84
N ARG A 260 -12.45 5.27 20.00
CA ARG A 260 -13.58 4.79 20.78
C ARG A 260 -14.25 5.94 21.54
N ARG A 261 -13.47 6.68 22.32
CA ARG A 261 -13.98 7.80 23.13
C ARG A 261 -14.14 9.05 22.27
N LYS A 262 -15.40 9.39 21.95
CA LYS A 262 -15.80 10.58 21.17
C LYS A 262 -17.27 10.89 21.42
N ARG A 263 -17.69 12.11 21.10
CA ARG A 263 -19.14 12.43 21.03
C ARG A 263 -19.71 11.70 19.80
N PHE A 264 -20.76 10.90 20.02
CA PHE A 264 -21.43 10.18 18.94
C PHE A 264 -22.22 11.16 18.08
N HIS A 265 -22.13 10.97 16.78
CA HIS A 265 -22.80 11.80 15.77
C HIS A 265 -23.39 10.95 14.66
N TRP A 266 -22.67 9.94 14.16
CA TRP A 266 -23.12 9.02 13.12
C TRP A 266 -23.47 7.65 13.68
N HIS A 267 -24.32 6.92 12.98
CA HIS A 267 -24.68 5.53 13.35
C HIS A 267 -23.43 4.65 13.60
N ILE A 268 -22.38 4.80 12.78
CA ILE A 268 -21.14 4.05 12.92
C ILE A 268 -20.40 4.30 14.24
N ASP A 269 -20.61 5.45 14.89
CA ASP A 269 -19.96 5.74 16.17
C ASP A 269 -20.45 4.78 17.27
N PHE A 270 -21.73 4.41 17.27
CA PHE A 270 -22.31 3.46 18.22
C PHE A 270 -21.77 2.05 18.00
N LEU A 271 -21.69 1.61 16.75
CA LEU A 271 -21.12 0.30 16.43
C LEU A 271 -19.61 0.28 16.72
N ARG A 272 -18.86 1.36 16.43
CA ARG A 272 -17.43 1.45 16.72
C ARG A 272 -17.13 1.33 18.21
N ASP A 273 -17.96 1.91 19.07
CA ASP A 273 -17.81 1.79 20.54
C ASP A 273 -18.00 0.34 21.02
N ALA A 274 -18.97 -0.37 20.43
CA ALA A 274 -19.27 -1.76 20.76
C ALA A 274 -18.30 -2.77 20.12
N ALA A 275 -17.62 -2.42 19.02
CA ALA A 275 -16.74 -3.31 18.29
C ALA A 275 -15.43 -3.59 19.02
N ASP A 276 -14.92 -4.81 18.91
CA ASP A 276 -13.69 -5.27 19.55
C ASP A 276 -12.45 -4.72 18.80
N SER A 277 -12.50 -4.67 17.47
CA SER A 277 -11.47 -4.04 16.64
C SER A 277 -12.07 -3.17 15.53
N CYS A 278 -11.26 -2.27 14.94
CA CYS A 278 -11.65 -1.46 13.80
C CYS A 278 -10.41 -1.10 12.98
N THR A 279 -10.45 -1.41 11.70
CA THR A 279 -9.42 -1.05 10.72
C THR A 279 -10.05 -0.15 9.66
N ALA A 280 -9.35 0.90 9.25
CA ALA A 280 -9.80 1.78 8.20
C ALA A 280 -9.02 1.56 6.90
N LEU A 281 -9.74 1.58 5.80
CA LEU A 281 -9.23 1.41 4.45
C LEU A 281 -9.66 2.63 3.60
N PRO A 282 -8.88 3.73 3.62
CA PRO A 282 -9.17 4.90 2.78
C PRO A 282 -9.13 4.55 1.29
N VAL A 283 -10.02 5.14 0.53
CA VAL A 283 -10.06 5.12 -0.95
C VAL A 283 -10.08 6.57 -1.41
N ARG A 284 -8.90 7.17 -1.53
CA ARG A 284 -8.81 8.56 -1.97
C ARG A 284 -9.13 8.68 -3.45
N ALA A 285 -9.93 9.67 -3.77
CA ALA A 285 -10.37 9.94 -5.13
C ALA A 285 -10.85 11.39 -5.22
N SER A 286 -10.71 11.98 -6.39
CA SER A 286 -11.30 13.28 -6.72
C SER A 286 -12.81 13.21 -6.97
N GLU A 287 -13.37 12.00 -7.06
CA GLU A 287 -14.79 11.71 -7.29
C GLU A 287 -15.44 11.07 -6.04
N ASP A 288 -16.78 11.15 -5.97
CA ASP A 288 -17.54 10.52 -4.90
C ASP A 288 -17.79 9.04 -5.20
N LEU A 289 -17.16 8.17 -4.42
CA LEU A 289 -17.21 6.71 -4.57
C LEU A 289 -18.06 6.03 -3.49
N GLU A 290 -18.74 6.76 -2.61
CA GLU A 290 -19.44 6.18 -1.46
C GLU A 290 -20.49 5.17 -1.86
N HIS A 291 -21.34 5.54 -2.83
CA HIS A 291 -22.43 4.69 -3.28
C HIS A 291 -21.96 3.47 -4.06
N ASP A 292 -20.93 3.64 -4.91
CA ASP A 292 -20.34 2.54 -5.68
C ASP A 292 -19.63 1.53 -4.77
N LEU A 293 -18.96 2.01 -3.71
CA LEU A 293 -18.40 1.17 -2.66
C LEU A 293 -19.49 0.40 -1.91
N ALA A 294 -20.58 1.07 -1.52
CA ALA A 294 -21.70 0.44 -0.82
C ALA A 294 -22.39 -0.61 -1.70
N GLU A 295 -22.68 -0.31 -2.97
CA GLU A 295 -23.27 -1.27 -3.92
C GLU A 295 -22.38 -2.49 -4.11
N SER A 296 -21.07 -2.25 -4.29
CA SER A 296 -20.12 -3.34 -4.51
C SER A 296 -19.95 -4.24 -3.28
N LEU A 297 -19.95 -3.67 -2.08
CA LEU A 297 -19.95 -4.44 -0.82
C LEU A 297 -21.23 -5.27 -0.66
N GLY A 298 -22.36 -4.73 -1.09
CA GLY A 298 -23.65 -5.43 -1.04
C GLY A 298 -23.67 -6.73 -1.86
N LYS A 299 -22.84 -6.82 -2.90
CA LYS A 299 -22.70 -8.05 -3.73
C LYS A 299 -21.86 -9.15 -3.06
N LEU A 300 -20.99 -8.77 -2.12
CA LEU A 300 -20.08 -9.69 -1.42
C LEU A 300 -20.57 -10.09 -0.03
N ALA A 301 -21.42 -9.27 0.58
CA ALA A 301 -21.83 -9.43 1.97
C ALA A 301 -22.83 -10.57 2.15
N GLU A 302 -22.71 -11.32 3.26
CA GLU A 302 -23.69 -12.36 3.62
C GLU A 302 -24.97 -11.77 4.28
N TRP A 303 -24.89 -10.55 4.82
CA TRP A 303 -26.05 -9.80 5.31
C TRP A 303 -25.79 -8.30 5.34
N SER A 304 -26.80 -7.54 5.62
CA SER A 304 -26.71 -6.08 5.78
C SER A 304 -27.58 -5.59 6.93
N ILE A 305 -27.30 -4.38 7.43
CA ILE A 305 -28.12 -3.72 8.45
C ILE A 305 -28.92 -2.61 7.77
N PRO A 306 -30.24 -2.76 7.61
CA PRO A 306 -31.07 -1.81 6.84
C PRO A 306 -31.01 -0.37 7.40
N ARG A 307 -30.98 0.61 6.50
CA ARG A 307 -30.97 2.06 6.78
C ARG A 307 -29.76 2.56 7.57
N PHE A 308 -28.79 1.71 7.86
CA PHE A 308 -27.60 2.13 8.62
C PHE A 308 -26.68 3.00 7.74
N GLY A 309 -26.46 4.25 8.15
CA GLY A 309 -25.65 5.22 7.42
C GLY A 309 -26.28 5.78 6.13
N ALA A 310 -27.55 5.48 5.86
CA ALA A 310 -28.25 5.87 4.64
C ALA A 310 -29.41 6.86 4.92
N SER A 311 -29.22 7.79 5.86
CA SER A 311 -30.26 8.77 6.23
C SER A 311 -30.45 9.89 5.21
N ASP A 312 -29.46 10.16 4.41
CA ASP A 312 -29.33 11.27 3.46
C ASP A 312 -29.17 10.82 1.99
N CYS A 313 -29.33 9.52 1.73
CA CYS A 313 -29.24 8.95 0.40
C CYS A 313 -30.30 7.87 0.14
N ARG A 314 -30.32 7.32 -1.08
CA ARG A 314 -31.28 6.27 -1.51
C ARG A 314 -30.74 4.84 -1.33
N CYS A 315 -29.53 4.66 -0.79
CA CYS A 315 -28.98 3.32 -0.53
C CYS A 315 -29.81 2.58 0.52
N ALA A 316 -29.95 1.28 0.36
CA ALA A 316 -30.64 0.45 1.36
C ALA A 316 -29.87 0.47 2.70
N THR A 317 -28.55 0.56 2.63
CA THR A 317 -27.64 0.63 3.77
C THR A 317 -26.21 0.97 3.33
N HIS A 318 -25.37 1.37 4.27
CA HIS A 318 -23.93 1.48 4.12
C HIS A 318 -23.17 0.52 5.05
N LEU A 319 -23.88 -0.41 5.73
CA LEU A 319 -23.27 -1.37 6.65
C LEU A 319 -23.56 -2.81 6.26
N PHE A 320 -22.52 -3.55 5.98
CA PHE A 320 -22.55 -4.90 5.43
C PHE A 320 -21.83 -5.88 6.36
N GLY A 321 -22.32 -7.12 6.46
CA GLY A 321 -21.83 -8.11 7.39
C GLY A 321 -21.18 -9.30 6.71
N PHE A 322 -20.14 -9.85 7.37
CA PHE A 322 -19.32 -10.96 6.90
C PHE A 322 -19.06 -11.95 8.05
N ASN A 323 -19.12 -13.25 7.75
CA ASN A 323 -18.83 -14.28 8.75
C ASN A 323 -17.32 -14.36 9.08
N THR A 324 -16.47 -14.09 8.10
CA THR A 324 -15.02 -14.15 8.18
C THR A 324 -14.40 -12.77 7.98
N ASN A 325 -13.12 -12.61 8.31
CA ASN A 325 -12.42 -11.35 8.13
C ASN A 325 -12.31 -11.02 6.62
N PRO A 326 -12.95 -9.96 6.14
CA PRO A 326 -12.97 -9.62 4.72
C PRO A 326 -11.57 -9.27 4.16
N THR A 327 -10.64 -8.79 4.99
CA THR A 327 -9.27 -8.50 4.52
C THR A 327 -8.45 -9.77 4.20
N ARG A 328 -9.02 -10.96 4.39
CA ARG A 328 -8.46 -12.26 3.99
C ARG A 328 -9.25 -12.92 2.88
N ASP A 329 -10.28 -12.25 2.39
CA ASP A 329 -11.13 -12.72 1.32
C ASP A 329 -10.62 -12.19 -0.02
N PRO A 330 -10.34 -13.05 -1.02
CA PRO A 330 -9.86 -12.62 -2.33
C PRO A 330 -10.80 -11.65 -3.04
N GLU A 331 -12.12 -11.85 -2.96
CA GLU A 331 -13.10 -10.99 -3.65
C GLU A 331 -13.16 -9.60 -3.02
N PHE A 332 -13.04 -9.51 -1.69
CA PHE A 332 -12.96 -8.23 -1.00
C PHE A 332 -11.66 -7.48 -1.32
N ILE A 333 -10.54 -8.19 -1.39
CA ILE A 333 -9.26 -7.58 -1.79
C ILE A 333 -9.33 -7.10 -3.24
N GLU A 334 -9.92 -7.90 -4.14
CA GLU A 334 -10.15 -7.51 -5.53
C GLU A 334 -11.02 -6.24 -5.66
N LEU A 335 -12.08 -6.14 -4.84
CA LEU A 335 -12.89 -4.92 -4.73
C LEU A 335 -12.02 -3.73 -4.32
N LEU A 336 -11.19 -3.89 -3.29
CA LEU A 336 -10.34 -2.82 -2.79
C LEU A 336 -9.31 -2.37 -3.84
N LEU A 337 -8.66 -3.30 -4.55
CA LEU A 337 -7.71 -3.02 -5.63
C LEU A 337 -8.40 -2.30 -6.80
N ARG A 338 -9.61 -2.72 -7.17
CA ARG A 338 -10.39 -2.05 -8.21
C ARG A 338 -10.63 -0.58 -7.89
N PHE A 339 -11.06 -0.26 -6.67
CA PHE A 339 -11.34 1.12 -6.28
C PHE A 339 -10.09 1.96 -5.99
N ARG A 340 -8.98 1.34 -5.57
CA ARG A 340 -7.73 2.05 -5.28
C ARG A 340 -6.81 2.19 -6.48
N ILE A 341 -6.71 1.16 -7.29
CA ILE A 341 -5.68 1.06 -8.34
C ILE A 341 -6.32 1.02 -9.72
N ARG A 342 -7.12 -0.01 -10.03
CA ARG A 342 -7.56 -0.28 -11.41
C ARG A 342 -8.42 0.83 -12.01
N ARG A 343 -9.25 1.52 -11.19
CA ARG A 343 -10.01 2.67 -11.69
C ARG A 343 -9.12 3.77 -12.29
N LEU A 344 -7.87 3.89 -11.82
CA LEU A 344 -6.94 4.91 -12.30
C LEU A 344 -6.46 4.66 -13.72
N GLU A 345 -6.55 3.42 -14.23
CA GLU A 345 -6.19 3.08 -15.60
C GLU A 345 -7.02 3.83 -16.64
N ALA A 346 -8.26 4.19 -16.30
CA ALA A 346 -9.11 4.99 -17.17
C ALA A 346 -8.61 6.43 -17.41
N PHE A 347 -7.61 6.87 -16.63
CA PHE A 347 -7.03 8.21 -16.71
C PHE A 347 -5.60 8.21 -17.28
N LEU A 348 -5.03 7.05 -17.58
CA LEU A 348 -3.73 6.87 -18.23
C LEU A 348 -3.90 6.81 -19.75
#